data_b9600436a02564b542ab063887670baf
#
_entry.id   b9600436a02564b542ab063887670baf
#
_cell.length_a   1.000
_cell.length_b   1.000
_cell.length_c   1.000
_cell.angle_alpha   90.00
_cell.angle_beta   90.00
_cell.angle_gamma   90.00
#
_symmetry.space_group_name_H-M   'P 1'
#
loop_
_entity.id
_entity.type
_entity.pdbx_description
1 polymer ?
#
loop_
_entity_poly.entity_id
_entity_poly.type
_entity_poly.pdbx_seq_one_letter_code
_entity_poly.pdbx_strand_id
1 'polypeptide(L)'
;MLLKVNREGLEAALASIGAHADSLPIFAHKAEIIPFKLLGVRTPAANIIKQEMLAVGGDAVTPVGAVTCAAKYVDILLLGTLKHYKVLLKKLAQMPYFGIPQAAIDLEMALTPQKLCTTLADGRVLTYEKMCVMGILNVTPDSFYEGSRVPAMEELVERAGRMLAAGAGVLDIGGESTRPGSDSVNGEEERRRVVPAIAALRKAYPDAVISIDTYRADTAEAAIAAGADMINDISAMEADPRMADVVVATKAPIILMHMRGTPKNMQQNCEYKDVVQEVAVYLAQRAQLLRERGVSADKIILDPGIGFAKNVEQNLLLMRDLKALTSFGYPVLLAASRKSTLGAVLGGVPAEQRLEGTIATSLQAIYAGAQMVRVHDVEENVRAIRTLETILRGSAE
;
A
#
# COMPACT_ATOMS: atom_id res chain seq x y z
N MET A 1 -3.65 14.48 -40.50
CA MET A 1 -3.83 13.26 -39.65
C MET A 1 -3.46 13.63 -38.22
N LEU A 2 -4.21 13.17 -37.19
CA LEU A 2 -3.97 13.45 -35.78
C LEU A 2 -3.73 12.12 -35.04
N LEU A 3 -2.68 12.08 -34.21
CA LEU A 3 -2.39 10.95 -33.31
C LEU A 3 -2.52 11.42 -31.88
N LYS A 4 -3.25 10.67 -31.05
CA LYS A 4 -3.31 10.90 -29.61
C LYS A 4 -2.11 10.21 -28.94
N VAL A 5 -1.33 10.96 -28.19
CA VAL A 5 -0.16 10.47 -27.45
C VAL A 5 -0.56 10.28 -25.99
N ASN A 6 -0.23 9.12 -25.41
CA ASN A 6 -0.38 8.85 -23.98
C ASN A 6 0.84 9.38 -23.21
N ARG A 7 0.78 9.33 -21.88
CA ARG A 7 1.85 9.86 -21.02
C ARG A 7 3.16 9.08 -21.22
N GLU A 8 3.10 7.77 -21.29
CA GLU A 8 4.25 6.87 -21.43
C GLU A 8 4.94 7.05 -22.79
N GLY A 9 4.20 7.42 -23.83
CA GLY A 9 4.72 7.69 -25.17
C GLY A 9 5.16 9.13 -25.40
N LEU A 10 5.02 10.04 -24.42
CA LEU A 10 5.27 11.47 -24.59
C LEU A 10 6.73 11.79 -24.95
N GLU A 11 7.68 11.16 -24.27
CA GLU A 11 9.12 11.39 -24.52
C GLU A 11 9.50 10.94 -25.93
N ALA A 12 9.03 9.77 -26.36
CA ALA A 12 9.26 9.27 -27.72
C ALA A 12 8.62 10.20 -28.76
N ALA A 13 7.41 10.71 -28.50
CA ALA A 13 6.76 11.67 -29.40
C ALA A 13 7.54 12.99 -29.50
N LEU A 14 8.04 13.54 -28.39
CA LEU A 14 8.88 14.74 -28.38
C LEU A 14 10.19 14.51 -29.14
N ALA A 15 10.84 13.37 -28.93
CA ALA A 15 12.06 13.01 -29.64
C ALA A 15 11.81 12.87 -31.15
N SER A 16 10.69 12.25 -31.56
CA SER A 16 10.35 12.08 -32.99
C SER A 16 10.10 13.40 -33.72
N ILE A 17 9.72 14.45 -33.00
CA ILE A 17 9.57 15.83 -33.56
C ILE A 17 10.93 16.54 -33.68
N GLY A 18 11.98 15.98 -33.06
CA GLY A 18 13.30 16.62 -33.00
C GLY A 18 13.42 17.71 -31.94
N ALA A 19 12.65 17.63 -30.85
CA ALA A 19 12.74 18.55 -29.73
C ALA A 19 14.12 18.46 -29.06
N HIS A 20 14.68 19.65 -28.69
CA HIS A 20 15.97 19.70 -28.00
C HIS A 20 15.89 18.98 -26.66
N ALA A 21 16.92 18.18 -26.30
CA ALA A 21 16.94 17.36 -25.10
C ALA A 21 16.63 18.14 -23.81
N ASP A 22 17.18 19.37 -23.69
CA ASP A 22 16.97 20.25 -22.53
C ASP A 22 15.50 20.73 -22.39
N SER A 23 14.71 20.65 -23.49
CA SER A 23 13.29 21.03 -23.45
C SER A 23 12.35 19.92 -23.05
N LEU A 24 12.78 18.65 -23.10
CA LEU A 24 11.95 17.48 -22.74
C LEU A 24 11.38 17.57 -21.31
N PRO A 25 12.16 17.88 -20.25
CA PRO A 25 11.63 18.02 -18.91
C PRO A 25 10.62 19.16 -18.78
N ILE A 26 10.79 20.24 -19.57
CA ILE A 26 9.87 21.39 -19.56
C ILE A 26 8.49 20.98 -20.08
N PHE A 27 8.43 20.19 -21.14
CA PHE A 27 7.17 19.71 -21.71
C PHE A 27 6.54 18.62 -20.83
N ALA A 28 7.33 17.69 -20.31
CA ALA A 28 6.86 16.68 -19.38
C ALA A 28 6.15 17.28 -18.15
N HIS A 29 6.67 18.39 -17.61
CA HIS A 29 6.06 19.10 -16.48
C HIS A 29 4.74 19.82 -16.80
N LYS A 30 4.34 19.89 -18.05
CA LYS A 30 3.13 20.60 -18.51
C LYS A 30 2.06 19.64 -19.06
N ALA A 31 2.42 18.40 -19.30
CA ALA A 31 1.60 17.46 -20.07
C ALA A 31 0.41 16.87 -19.30
N GLU A 32 0.46 16.92 -17.96
CA GLU A 32 -0.56 16.29 -17.10
C GLU A 32 -1.06 17.25 -16.03
N ILE A 33 -2.38 17.27 -15.83
CA ILE A 33 -3.00 17.92 -14.67
C ILE A 33 -3.05 16.89 -13.54
N ILE A 34 -2.43 17.22 -12.42
CA ILE A 34 -2.35 16.40 -11.22
C ILE A 34 -3.35 16.97 -10.20
N PRO A 35 -4.45 16.28 -9.88
CA PRO A 35 -5.36 16.72 -8.82
C PRO A 35 -4.82 16.34 -7.45
N PHE A 36 -4.80 17.30 -6.50
CA PHE A 36 -4.51 17.06 -5.09
C PHE A 36 -5.64 17.58 -4.19
N LYS A 37 -6.13 16.75 -3.29
CA LYS A 37 -7.09 17.14 -2.25
C LYS A 37 -6.34 17.40 -0.95
N LEU A 38 -6.29 18.66 -0.51
CA LEU A 38 -5.78 19.05 0.81
C LEU A 38 -6.89 18.98 1.83
N LEU A 39 -6.69 18.26 2.91
CA LEU A 39 -7.69 18.03 3.95
C LEU A 39 -7.46 18.94 5.15
N GLY A 40 -8.56 19.41 5.76
CA GLY A 40 -8.51 20.14 7.01
C GLY A 40 -7.68 21.43 6.97
N VAL A 41 -7.65 22.12 5.85
CA VAL A 41 -6.92 23.40 5.69
C VAL A 41 -7.67 24.50 6.42
N ARG A 42 -6.97 25.37 7.17
CA ARG A 42 -7.59 26.56 7.76
C ARG A 42 -8.18 27.43 6.65
N THR A 43 -9.41 27.89 6.83
CA THR A 43 -10.15 28.59 5.76
C THR A 43 -9.44 29.82 5.19
N PRO A 44 -8.74 30.67 5.99
CA PRO A 44 -7.92 31.73 5.43
C PRO A 44 -6.80 31.21 4.53
N ALA A 45 -6.13 30.12 4.93
CA ALA A 45 -5.08 29.49 4.10
C ALA A 45 -5.68 28.92 2.81
N ALA A 46 -6.84 28.27 2.88
CA ALA A 46 -7.54 27.73 1.72
C ALA A 46 -7.82 28.82 0.66
N ASN A 47 -8.27 29.99 1.10
CA ASN A 47 -8.51 31.13 0.21
C ASN A 47 -7.22 31.67 -0.40
N ILE A 48 -6.13 31.78 0.37
CA ILE A 48 -4.82 32.22 -0.12
C ILE A 48 -4.28 31.21 -1.13
N ILE A 49 -4.24 29.90 -0.79
CA ILE A 49 -3.77 28.85 -1.68
C ILE A 49 -4.55 28.84 -2.99
N LYS A 50 -5.88 29.03 -2.94
CA LYS A 50 -6.71 29.15 -4.13
C LYS A 50 -6.26 30.32 -5.01
N GLN A 51 -6.10 31.53 -4.46
CA GLN A 51 -5.69 32.71 -5.23
C GLN A 51 -4.30 32.52 -5.85
N GLU A 52 -3.36 31.95 -5.09
CA GLU A 52 -2.01 31.67 -5.59
C GLU A 52 -2.01 30.61 -6.70
N MET A 53 -2.87 29.58 -6.57
CA MET A 53 -3.01 28.54 -7.61
C MET A 53 -3.57 29.10 -8.91
N LEU A 54 -4.59 29.95 -8.83
CA LEU A 54 -5.14 30.69 -9.98
C LEU A 54 -4.08 31.60 -10.62
N ALA A 55 -3.30 32.33 -9.80
CA ALA A 55 -2.25 33.24 -10.28
C ALA A 55 -1.12 32.53 -11.02
N VAL A 56 -0.88 31.23 -10.78
CA VAL A 56 0.12 30.45 -11.52
C VAL A 56 -0.47 29.73 -12.75
N GLY A 57 -1.76 29.89 -13.01
CA GLY A 57 -2.47 29.29 -14.15
C GLY A 57 -3.04 27.89 -13.91
N GLY A 58 -3.05 27.43 -12.66
CA GLY A 58 -3.82 26.25 -12.23
C GLY A 58 -5.22 26.64 -11.79
N ASP A 59 -5.91 25.71 -11.12
CA ASP A 59 -7.24 25.96 -10.55
C ASP A 59 -7.36 25.37 -9.14
N ALA A 60 -8.32 25.88 -8.35
CA ALA A 60 -8.59 25.36 -7.02
C ALA A 60 -10.07 25.48 -6.66
N VAL A 61 -10.65 24.37 -6.21
CA VAL A 61 -12.03 24.27 -5.75
C VAL A 61 -12.08 24.38 -4.23
N THR A 62 -12.88 25.29 -3.73
CA THR A 62 -13.14 25.48 -2.29
C THR A 62 -14.65 25.36 -2.02
N PRO A 63 -15.07 24.97 -0.81
CA PRO A 63 -16.49 24.96 -0.46
C PRO A 63 -17.15 26.35 -0.55
N VAL A 64 -18.46 26.39 -0.79
CA VAL A 64 -19.23 27.64 -0.96
C VAL A 64 -19.00 28.64 0.18
N GLY A 65 -18.92 28.19 1.43
CA GLY A 65 -18.70 29.04 2.61
C GLY A 65 -17.25 29.45 2.88
N ALA A 66 -16.28 29.06 2.05
CA ALA A 66 -14.86 29.33 2.30
C ALA A 66 -14.54 30.84 2.25
N VAL A 67 -15.16 31.60 1.34
CA VAL A 67 -14.94 33.05 1.20
C VAL A 67 -15.35 33.82 2.48
N THR A 68 -16.43 33.41 3.13
CA THR A 68 -16.93 34.03 4.37
C THR A 68 -16.26 33.47 5.62
N CYS A 69 -15.36 32.51 5.50
CA CYS A 69 -14.75 31.80 6.64
C CYS A 69 -15.78 31.19 7.61
N ALA A 70 -16.93 30.75 7.09
CA ALA A 70 -18.03 30.18 7.90
C ALA A 70 -17.58 28.91 8.68
N ALA A 71 -16.71 28.12 8.12
CA ALA A 71 -16.05 26.99 8.80
C ALA A 71 -14.59 27.33 9.12
N LYS A 72 -14.07 26.83 10.25
CA LYS A 72 -12.68 27.05 10.67
C LYS A 72 -11.69 26.28 9.79
N TYR A 73 -12.07 25.10 9.33
CA TYR A 73 -11.29 24.21 8.47
C TYR A 73 -12.14 23.73 7.30
N VAL A 74 -11.54 23.57 6.14
CA VAL A 74 -12.17 23.11 4.91
C VAL A 74 -11.23 22.20 4.13
N ASP A 75 -11.80 21.30 3.33
CA ASP A 75 -11.04 20.56 2.31
C ASP A 75 -11.04 21.36 1.01
N ILE A 76 -9.94 21.33 0.27
CA ILE A 76 -9.80 21.99 -1.04
C ILE A 76 -9.21 21.03 -2.06
N LEU A 77 -9.62 21.19 -3.32
CA LEU A 77 -9.07 20.43 -4.45
C LEU A 77 -8.25 21.37 -5.33
N LEU A 78 -6.99 21.04 -5.55
CA LEU A 78 -6.07 21.74 -6.44
C LEU A 78 -5.98 21.01 -7.77
N LEU A 79 -5.99 21.72 -8.87
CA LEU A 79 -5.87 21.22 -10.24
C LEU A 79 -4.72 21.94 -10.96
N GLY A 80 -3.62 21.28 -11.14
CA GLY A 80 -2.45 21.90 -11.75
C GLY A 80 -1.47 20.92 -12.38
N THR A 81 -0.62 21.44 -13.27
CA THR A 81 0.53 20.70 -13.77
C THR A 81 1.67 20.75 -12.76
N LEU A 82 2.66 19.87 -12.89
CA LEU A 82 3.87 19.90 -12.05
C LEU A 82 4.56 21.28 -12.08
N LYS A 83 4.51 21.98 -13.24
CA LYS A 83 5.02 23.36 -13.36
C LYS A 83 4.26 24.31 -12.43
N HIS A 84 2.93 24.25 -12.41
CA HIS A 84 2.09 25.11 -11.54
C HIS A 84 2.43 24.89 -10.08
N TYR A 85 2.52 23.64 -9.64
CA TYR A 85 2.87 23.28 -8.25
C TYR A 85 4.28 23.75 -7.85
N LYS A 86 5.29 23.61 -8.72
CA LYS A 86 6.65 24.09 -8.42
C LYS A 86 6.69 25.62 -8.22
N VAL A 87 5.88 26.38 -8.95
CA VAL A 87 5.79 27.84 -8.75
C VAL A 87 4.95 28.15 -7.50
N LEU A 88 3.85 27.45 -7.30
CA LEU A 88 3.01 27.60 -6.09
C LEU A 88 3.84 27.38 -4.81
N LEU A 89 4.60 26.27 -4.72
CA LEU A 89 5.43 25.96 -3.55
C LEU A 89 6.43 27.08 -3.21
N LYS A 90 7.07 27.70 -4.23
CA LYS A 90 7.96 28.85 -4.02
C LYS A 90 7.26 30.05 -3.41
N LYS A 91 5.99 30.28 -3.76
CA LYS A 91 5.18 31.37 -3.19
C LYS A 91 4.72 31.03 -1.77
N LEU A 92 4.23 29.80 -1.54
CA LEU A 92 3.77 29.36 -0.22
C LEU A 92 4.90 29.34 0.82
N ALA A 93 6.14 29.07 0.42
CA ALA A 93 7.31 29.11 1.30
C ALA A 93 7.55 30.51 1.92
N GLN A 94 7.02 31.58 1.32
CA GLN A 94 7.13 32.96 1.83
C GLN A 94 5.97 33.33 2.79
N MET A 95 5.07 32.39 3.11
CA MET A 95 3.83 32.64 3.84
C MET A 95 3.76 31.83 5.14
N PRO A 96 4.43 32.25 6.24
CA PRO A 96 4.57 31.43 7.46
C PRO A 96 3.35 31.53 8.40
N TYR A 97 2.13 31.62 7.86
CA TYR A 97 0.91 31.81 8.63
C TYR A 97 -0.21 30.85 8.23
N PHE A 98 -1.21 30.74 9.08
CA PHE A 98 -2.45 29.96 8.90
C PHE A 98 -2.30 28.48 8.60
N GLY A 99 -1.11 27.86 8.80
CA GLY A 99 -0.84 26.46 8.48
C GLY A 99 -0.44 26.23 7.00
N ILE A 100 -0.18 27.30 6.23
CA ILE A 100 0.34 27.22 4.85
C ILE A 100 1.66 26.43 4.77
N PRO A 101 2.63 26.59 5.70
CA PRO A 101 3.85 25.78 5.67
C PRO A 101 3.59 24.27 5.68
N GLN A 102 2.63 23.80 6.47
CA GLN A 102 2.31 22.38 6.48
C GLN A 102 1.70 21.91 5.15
N ALA A 103 0.78 22.67 4.59
CA ALA A 103 0.20 22.37 3.28
C ALA A 103 1.27 22.37 2.16
N ALA A 104 2.27 23.25 2.24
CA ALA A 104 3.39 23.26 1.31
C ALA A 104 4.27 22.02 1.46
N ILE A 105 4.58 21.59 2.68
CA ILE A 105 5.33 20.36 2.96
C ILE A 105 4.59 19.14 2.40
N ASP A 106 3.30 19.02 2.66
CA ASP A 106 2.48 17.90 2.20
C ASP A 106 2.46 17.83 0.66
N LEU A 107 2.31 18.98 -0.02
CA LEU A 107 2.36 19.07 -1.48
C LEU A 107 3.76 18.74 -2.03
N GLU A 108 4.82 19.23 -1.40
CA GLU A 108 6.19 18.95 -1.83
C GLU A 108 6.52 17.46 -1.70
N MET A 109 6.13 16.83 -0.60
CA MET A 109 6.29 15.38 -0.41
C MET A 109 5.54 14.58 -1.48
N ALA A 110 4.30 14.94 -1.79
CA ALA A 110 3.48 14.25 -2.80
C ALA A 110 4.01 14.43 -4.23
N LEU A 111 4.70 15.52 -4.51
CA LEU A 111 5.26 15.85 -5.83
C LEU A 111 6.67 15.36 -6.05
N THR A 112 7.40 15.06 -4.96
CA THR A 112 8.79 14.61 -5.05
C THR A 112 8.82 13.11 -5.34
N PRO A 113 9.39 12.67 -6.47
CA PRO A 113 9.57 11.25 -6.73
C PRO A 113 10.41 10.63 -5.62
N GLN A 114 9.83 9.72 -4.87
CA GLN A 114 10.55 9.00 -3.83
C GLN A 114 10.96 7.63 -4.35
N LYS A 115 12.24 7.27 -4.19
CA LYS A 115 12.69 5.90 -4.40
C LYS A 115 12.31 5.10 -3.15
N LEU A 116 11.09 4.57 -3.15
CA LEU A 116 10.59 3.79 -2.03
C LEU A 116 11.39 2.48 -1.89
N CYS A 117 11.64 2.10 -0.66
CA CYS A 117 12.25 0.82 -0.30
C CYS A 117 11.74 0.37 1.07
N THR A 118 12.00 -0.87 1.44
CA THR A 118 11.79 -1.36 2.80
C THR A 118 13.09 -1.95 3.34
N THR A 119 13.60 -1.37 4.43
CA THR A 119 14.79 -1.86 5.11
C THR A 119 14.40 -2.92 6.14
N LEU A 120 14.90 -4.15 5.99
CA LEU A 120 14.66 -5.27 6.91
C LEU A 120 15.43 -5.10 8.22
N ALA A 121 15.12 -5.93 9.24
CA ALA A 121 15.77 -5.86 10.55
C ALA A 121 17.29 -6.09 10.49
N ASP A 122 17.75 -6.93 9.59
CA ASP A 122 19.15 -7.24 9.35
C ASP A 122 19.90 -6.25 8.44
N GLY A 123 19.21 -5.22 7.95
CA GLY A 123 19.76 -4.18 7.08
C GLY A 123 19.68 -4.49 5.57
N ARG A 124 19.22 -5.67 5.16
CA ARG A 124 18.87 -5.92 3.75
C ARG A 124 17.78 -4.95 3.31
N VAL A 125 17.81 -4.57 2.02
CA VAL A 125 16.86 -3.59 1.46
C VAL A 125 16.03 -4.25 0.37
N LEU A 126 14.72 -4.25 0.57
CA LEU A 126 13.75 -4.62 -0.45
C LEU A 126 13.46 -3.39 -1.31
N THR A 127 13.88 -3.40 -2.56
CA THR A 127 13.63 -2.33 -3.54
C THR A 127 12.38 -2.62 -4.35
N TYR A 128 11.73 -1.57 -4.85
CA TYR A 128 10.50 -1.67 -5.62
C TYR A 128 10.67 -1.16 -7.07
N GLU A 129 11.80 -1.51 -7.69
CA GLU A 129 12.02 -1.26 -9.12
C GLU A 129 11.05 -2.08 -10.00
N LYS A 130 10.55 -3.17 -9.44
CA LYS A 130 9.46 -3.99 -9.97
C LYS A 130 8.46 -4.25 -8.86
N MET A 131 7.20 -4.52 -9.24
CA MET A 131 6.17 -4.92 -8.29
C MET A 131 6.62 -6.14 -7.49
N CYS A 132 6.66 -6.03 -6.17
CA CYS A 132 6.96 -7.12 -5.27
C CYS A 132 5.73 -8.03 -5.08
N VAL A 133 5.88 -9.31 -5.32
CA VAL A 133 4.81 -10.29 -5.09
C VAL A 133 5.06 -10.99 -3.76
N MET A 134 4.11 -10.83 -2.82
CA MET A 134 4.09 -11.52 -1.53
C MET A 134 3.20 -12.76 -1.64
N GLY A 135 3.79 -13.94 -1.44
CA GLY A 135 3.10 -15.23 -1.49
C GLY A 135 2.49 -15.61 -0.14
N ILE A 136 1.22 -16.00 -0.12
CA ILE A 136 0.48 -16.40 1.09
C ILE A 136 0.78 -17.84 1.45
N LEU A 137 1.28 -18.09 2.65
CA LEU A 137 1.52 -19.41 3.23
C LEU A 137 0.76 -19.57 4.55
N ASN A 138 -0.47 -20.09 4.47
CA ASN A 138 -1.25 -20.40 5.65
C ASN A 138 -0.81 -21.75 6.25
N VAL A 139 -0.55 -21.72 7.56
CA VAL A 139 -0.21 -22.88 8.37
C VAL A 139 -1.48 -23.36 9.07
N THR A 140 -2.11 -24.41 8.52
CA THR A 140 -3.42 -24.90 9.00
C THR A 140 -3.30 -25.84 10.20
N PRO A 141 -4.38 -26.02 11.01
CA PRO A 141 -4.39 -26.95 12.14
C PRO A 141 -4.01 -28.39 11.77
N ASP A 142 -4.47 -28.87 10.62
CA ASP A 142 -4.23 -30.24 10.14
C ASP A 142 -2.74 -30.54 9.92
N SER A 143 -1.93 -29.49 9.73
CA SER A 143 -0.47 -29.57 9.58
C SER A 143 0.28 -29.90 10.89
N PHE A 144 -0.41 -29.91 12.06
CA PHE A 144 0.24 -30.01 13.39
C PHE A 144 -0.26 -31.14 14.28
N TYR A 145 -1.12 -32.04 13.81
CA TYR A 145 -1.40 -33.29 14.52
C TYR A 145 -0.13 -34.16 14.58
N GLU A 146 0.14 -34.81 15.71
CA GLU A 146 1.40 -35.53 16.01
C GLU A 146 1.84 -36.52 14.92
N GLY A 147 0.92 -37.09 14.15
CA GLY A 147 1.21 -38.02 13.05
C GLY A 147 1.45 -37.39 11.68
N SER A 148 1.07 -36.10 11.47
CA SER A 148 1.17 -35.41 10.17
C SER A 148 2.17 -34.25 10.14
N ARG A 149 2.84 -33.97 11.27
CA ARG A 149 3.68 -32.78 11.48
C ARG A 149 4.89 -32.69 10.51
N VAL A 150 5.58 -33.80 10.30
CA VAL A 150 6.78 -33.81 9.43
C VAL A 150 6.40 -33.68 7.95
N PRO A 151 5.45 -34.50 7.41
CA PRO A 151 5.02 -34.35 6.02
C PRO A 151 4.45 -32.97 5.71
N ALA A 152 3.69 -32.38 6.61
CA ALA A 152 3.10 -31.06 6.40
C ALA A 152 4.14 -29.92 6.41
N MET A 153 5.22 -30.07 7.19
CA MET A 153 6.33 -29.12 7.19
C MET A 153 7.15 -29.23 5.90
N GLU A 154 7.38 -30.45 5.40
CA GLU A 154 8.04 -30.68 4.13
C GLU A 154 7.24 -30.08 2.97
N GLU A 155 5.93 -30.28 2.95
CA GLU A 155 5.02 -29.69 1.96
C GLU A 155 5.03 -28.14 2.01
N LEU A 156 5.03 -27.55 3.23
CA LEU A 156 5.16 -26.10 3.41
C LEU A 156 6.45 -25.57 2.81
N VAL A 157 7.58 -26.22 3.11
CA VAL A 157 8.90 -25.83 2.59
C VAL A 157 8.94 -25.97 1.07
N GLU A 158 8.41 -27.06 0.53
CA GLU A 158 8.34 -27.29 -0.92
C GLU A 158 7.46 -26.23 -1.60
N ARG A 159 6.30 -25.90 -1.02
CA ARG A 159 5.40 -24.84 -1.54
C ARG A 159 6.09 -23.48 -1.52
N ALA A 160 6.80 -23.16 -0.45
CA ALA A 160 7.60 -21.93 -0.37
C ALA A 160 8.68 -21.88 -1.46
N GLY A 161 9.38 -23.00 -1.69
CA GLY A 161 10.37 -23.10 -2.78
C GLY A 161 9.79 -22.87 -4.15
N ARG A 162 8.60 -23.42 -4.45
CA ARG A 162 7.88 -23.15 -5.70
C ARG A 162 7.53 -21.66 -5.85
N MET A 163 7.06 -21.03 -4.77
CA MET A 163 6.74 -19.59 -4.80
C MET A 163 7.97 -18.72 -5.04
N LEU A 164 9.09 -19.01 -4.37
CA LEU A 164 10.36 -18.30 -4.57
C LEU A 164 10.89 -18.49 -6.00
N ALA A 165 10.87 -19.73 -6.52
CA ALA A 165 11.26 -20.03 -7.90
C ALA A 165 10.37 -19.32 -8.93
N ALA A 166 9.08 -19.16 -8.64
CA ALA A 166 8.14 -18.39 -9.46
C ALA A 166 8.35 -16.86 -9.39
N GLY A 167 9.15 -16.37 -8.42
CA GLY A 167 9.52 -14.97 -8.28
C GLY A 167 8.78 -14.23 -7.17
N ALA A 168 8.32 -14.94 -6.12
CA ALA A 168 7.87 -14.26 -4.91
C ALA A 168 9.05 -13.48 -4.29
N GLY A 169 8.84 -12.23 -3.95
CA GLY A 169 9.80 -11.40 -3.22
C GLY A 169 9.68 -11.54 -1.71
N VAL A 170 8.52 -11.95 -1.21
CA VAL A 170 8.22 -12.15 0.21
C VAL A 170 7.33 -13.38 0.38
N LEU A 171 7.56 -14.17 1.43
CA LEU A 171 6.67 -15.23 1.90
C LEU A 171 5.96 -14.77 3.15
N ASP A 172 4.63 -14.78 3.17
CA ASP A 172 3.83 -14.30 4.30
C ASP A 172 3.17 -15.46 5.04
N ILE A 173 3.58 -15.68 6.28
CA ILE A 173 3.23 -16.84 7.09
C ILE A 173 2.10 -16.48 8.04
N GLY A 174 0.95 -17.13 7.93
CA GLY A 174 -0.19 -16.95 8.82
C GLY A 174 -0.59 -18.22 9.57
N GLY A 175 -0.74 -18.13 10.88
CA GLY A 175 -1.19 -19.23 11.76
C GLY A 175 -2.70 -19.22 12.05
N GLU A 176 -3.39 -18.17 11.67
CA GLU A 176 -4.82 -17.95 11.90
C GLU A 176 -5.51 -17.55 10.58
N SER A 177 -6.75 -18.01 10.40
CA SER A 177 -7.58 -17.52 9.30
C SER A 177 -8.25 -16.21 9.70
N THR A 178 -7.96 -15.15 8.98
CA THR A 178 -8.60 -13.83 9.16
C THR A 178 -9.80 -13.60 8.22
N ARG A 179 -10.33 -14.67 7.62
CA ARG A 179 -11.53 -14.60 6.78
C ARG A 179 -12.75 -14.18 7.63
N PRO A 180 -13.73 -13.46 7.02
CA PRO A 180 -14.97 -13.11 7.74
C PRO A 180 -15.62 -14.33 8.39
N GLY A 181 -15.91 -14.23 9.71
CA GLY A 181 -16.58 -15.30 10.47
C GLY A 181 -15.68 -16.45 10.92
N SER A 182 -14.36 -16.42 10.67
CA SER A 182 -13.45 -17.43 11.22
C SER A 182 -13.35 -17.31 12.73
N ASP A 183 -13.21 -18.46 13.41
CA ASP A 183 -12.92 -18.49 14.84
C ASP A 183 -11.48 -18.04 15.10
N SER A 184 -11.29 -17.23 16.14
CA SER A 184 -9.97 -16.80 16.56
C SER A 184 -9.18 -17.95 17.20
N VAL A 185 -7.92 -18.06 16.84
CA VAL A 185 -6.95 -18.96 17.48
C VAL A 185 -6.32 -18.23 18.67
N ASN A 186 -6.06 -18.90 19.78
CA ASN A 186 -5.34 -18.28 20.88
C ASN A 186 -3.86 -18.06 20.51
N GLY A 187 -3.20 -17.08 21.15
CA GLY A 187 -1.83 -16.69 20.79
C GLY A 187 -0.78 -17.79 21.04
N GLU A 188 -1.00 -18.70 21.98
CA GLU A 188 -0.09 -19.82 22.21
C GLU A 188 -0.16 -20.83 21.07
N GLU A 189 -1.35 -21.17 20.62
CA GLU A 189 -1.55 -22.06 19.48
C GLU A 189 -1.05 -21.44 18.18
N GLU A 190 -1.26 -20.13 17.97
CA GLU A 190 -0.69 -19.41 16.82
C GLU A 190 0.85 -19.52 16.81
N ARG A 191 1.52 -19.23 17.94
CA ARG A 191 2.99 -19.37 18.05
C ARG A 191 3.45 -20.80 17.80
N ARG A 192 2.73 -21.81 18.31
CA ARG A 192 3.04 -23.23 18.07
C ARG A 192 3.04 -23.60 16.59
N ARG A 193 2.22 -22.92 15.77
CA ARG A 193 2.14 -23.14 14.33
C ARG A 193 3.24 -22.38 13.59
N VAL A 194 3.34 -21.07 13.82
CA VAL A 194 4.15 -20.20 12.95
C VAL A 194 5.64 -20.25 13.28
N VAL A 195 6.03 -20.36 14.54
CA VAL A 195 7.44 -20.32 14.94
C VAL A 195 8.27 -21.47 14.33
N PRO A 196 7.82 -22.75 14.42
CA PRO A 196 8.53 -23.85 13.77
C PRO A 196 8.54 -23.74 12.21
N ALA A 197 7.44 -23.23 11.63
CA ALA A 197 7.32 -23.02 10.20
C ALA A 197 8.35 -21.99 9.71
N ILE A 198 8.44 -20.84 10.39
CA ILE A 198 9.43 -19.79 10.07
C ILE A 198 10.85 -20.31 10.21
N ALA A 199 11.17 -21.03 11.29
CA ALA A 199 12.50 -21.62 11.51
C ALA A 199 12.88 -22.62 10.41
N ALA A 200 11.93 -23.48 9.98
CA ALA A 200 12.14 -24.42 8.89
C ALA A 200 12.39 -23.72 7.54
N LEU A 201 11.58 -22.68 7.23
CA LEU A 201 11.72 -21.88 6.03
C LEU A 201 13.06 -21.13 6.01
N ARG A 202 13.45 -20.50 7.11
CA ARG A 202 14.73 -19.80 7.23
C ARG A 202 15.90 -20.74 7.05
N LYS A 203 15.82 -21.97 7.59
CA LYS A 203 16.84 -23.00 7.40
C LYS A 203 16.94 -23.46 5.93
N ALA A 204 15.80 -23.65 5.26
CA ALA A 204 15.75 -24.12 3.88
C ALA A 204 16.12 -23.00 2.87
N TYR A 205 15.72 -21.78 3.15
CA TYR A 205 15.88 -20.61 2.28
C TYR A 205 16.46 -19.42 3.06
N PRO A 206 17.78 -19.40 3.32
CA PRO A 206 18.44 -18.40 4.17
C PRO A 206 18.24 -16.95 3.71
N ASP A 207 18.15 -16.72 2.41
CA ASP A 207 18.03 -15.39 1.80
C ASP A 207 16.58 -14.92 1.58
N ALA A 208 15.58 -15.81 1.77
CA ALA A 208 14.19 -15.47 1.58
C ALA A 208 13.74 -14.36 2.55
N VAL A 209 12.91 -13.44 2.07
CA VAL A 209 12.22 -12.48 2.96
C VAL A 209 10.96 -13.14 3.49
N ILE A 210 10.86 -13.25 4.82
CA ILE A 210 9.77 -13.93 5.53
C ILE A 210 9.00 -12.89 6.34
N SER A 211 7.69 -12.81 6.11
CA SER A 211 6.72 -12.01 6.85
C SER A 211 5.92 -12.89 7.79
N ILE A 212 5.55 -12.36 8.96
CA ILE A 212 4.58 -12.96 9.89
C ILE A 212 3.26 -12.20 9.84
N ASP A 213 2.16 -12.86 9.44
CA ASP A 213 0.80 -12.34 9.48
C ASP A 213 0.21 -12.57 10.87
N THR A 214 0.29 -11.54 11.71
CA THR A 214 -0.22 -11.56 13.10
C THR A 214 -0.49 -10.15 13.61
N TYR A 215 -1.52 -10.03 14.45
CA TYR A 215 -1.84 -8.81 15.20
C TYR A 215 -1.47 -8.92 16.70
N ARG A 216 -0.74 -9.97 17.12
CA ARG A 216 -0.31 -10.21 18.51
C ARG A 216 1.19 -9.93 18.66
N ALA A 217 1.54 -9.06 19.58
CA ALA A 217 2.92 -8.67 19.85
C ALA A 217 3.81 -9.86 20.23
N ASP A 218 3.32 -10.74 21.14
CA ASP A 218 4.10 -11.93 21.58
C ASP A 218 4.38 -12.91 20.42
N THR A 219 3.45 -13.05 19.47
CA THR A 219 3.64 -13.88 18.28
C THR A 219 4.64 -13.22 17.32
N ALA A 220 4.52 -11.92 17.10
CA ALA A 220 5.44 -11.16 16.25
C ALA A 220 6.88 -11.24 16.78
N GLU A 221 7.08 -11.01 18.08
CA GLU A 221 8.39 -11.09 18.73
C GLU A 221 9.02 -12.49 18.56
N ALA A 222 8.25 -13.55 18.87
CA ALA A 222 8.70 -14.92 18.71
C ALA A 222 9.00 -15.29 17.24
N ALA A 223 8.22 -14.79 16.29
CA ALA A 223 8.42 -15.01 14.86
C ALA A 223 9.69 -14.31 14.34
N ILE A 224 9.95 -13.07 14.75
CA ILE A 224 11.20 -12.37 14.41
C ILE A 224 12.41 -13.10 15.01
N ALA A 225 12.33 -13.53 16.26
CA ALA A 225 13.39 -14.33 16.88
C ALA A 225 13.63 -15.67 16.16
N ALA A 226 12.60 -16.26 15.54
CA ALA A 226 12.72 -17.48 14.74
C ALA A 226 13.23 -17.26 13.32
N GLY A 227 13.39 -16.01 12.87
CA GLY A 227 13.94 -15.63 11.59
C GLY A 227 12.97 -14.97 10.60
N ALA A 228 11.81 -14.47 11.04
CA ALA A 228 11.00 -13.58 10.22
C ALA A 228 11.70 -12.22 10.08
N ASP A 229 11.51 -11.56 8.94
CA ASP A 229 12.15 -10.28 8.59
C ASP A 229 11.20 -9.09 8.77
N MET A 230 9.87 -9.31 8.71
CA MET A 230 8.87 -8.26 8.76
C MET A 230 7.56 -8.73 9.41
N ILE A 231 6.73 -7.79 9.81
CA ILE A 231 5.43 -8.02 10.46
C ILE A 231 4.32 -7.54 9.52
N ASN A 232 3.27 -8.34 9.37
CA ASN A 232 2.04 -7.97 8.68
C ASN A 232 0.90 -7.92 9.70
N ASP A 233 0.56 -6.70 10.18
CA ASP A 233 -0.44 -6.51 11.22
C ASP A 233 -1.75 -5.96 10.63
N ILE A 234 -2.76 -6.83 10.54
CA ILE A 234 -4.08 -6.51 10.02
C ILE A 234 -4.87 -5.50 10.88
N SER A 235 -4.41 -5.21 12.09
CA SER A 235 -5.03 -4.26 13.01
C SER A 235 -4.31 -2.90 13.09
N ALA A 236 -3.20 -2.74 12.40
CA ALA A 236 -2.35 -1.55 12.51
C ALA A 236 -2.06 -1.18 13.98
N MET A 237 -1.68 -2.16 14.80
CA MET A 237 -1.34 -2.04 16.23
C MET A 237 -2.53 -1.67 17.15
N GLU A 238 -3.78 -1.83 16.70
CA GLU A 238 -4.95 -1.56 17.56
C GLU A 238 -5.30 -2.76 18.44
N ALA A 239 -5.14 -3.98 17.93
CA ALA A 239 -5.48 -5.18 18.69
C ALA A 239 -4.50 -5.45 19.84
N ASP A 240 -3.23 -5.18 19.66
CA ASP A 240 -2.19 -5.26 20.70
C ASP A 240 -1.29 -4.03 20.65
N PRO A 241 -1.48 -3.04 21.54
CA PRO A 241 -0.66 -1.82 21.57
C PRO A 241 0.85 -2.07 21.78
N ARG A 242 1.25 -3.22 22.36
CA ARG A 242 2.66 -3.61 22.51
C ARG A 242 3.35 -3.90 21.17
N MET A 243 2.57 -4.09 20.08
CA MET A 243 3.13 -4.29 18.74
C MET A 243 4.08 -3.16 18.33
N ALA A 244 3.76 -1.91 18.70
CA ALA A 244 4.65 -0.79 18.44
C ALA A 244 6.00 -0.91 19.17
N ASP A 245 6.01 -1.46 20.39
CA ASP A 245 7.24 -1.68 21.16
C ASP A 245 8.08 -2.80 20.52
N VAL A 246 7.44 -3.86 20.01
CA VAL A 246 8.10 -4.93 19.24
C VAL A 246 8.77 -4.38 17.99
N VAL A 247 8.07 -3.54 17.21
CA VAL A 247 8.64 -2.90 16.01
C VAL A 247 9.87 -2.06 16.33
N VAL A 248 9.80 -1.24 17.39
CA VAL A 248 10.93 -0.41 17.84
C VAL A 248 12.11 -1.26 18.30
N ALA A 249 11.86 -2.29 19.11
CA ALA A 249 12.89 -3.16 19.68
C ALA A 249 13.59 -4.03 18.63
N THR A 250 12.82 -4.64 17.73
CA THR A 250 13.33 -5.57 16.71
C THR A 250 13.83 -4.86 15.46
N LYS A 251 13.43 -3.61 15.24
CA LYS A 251 13.66 -2.84 14.00
C LYS A 251 13.08 -3.53 12.75
N ALA A 252 12.16 -4.47 12.92
CA ALA A 252 11.46 -5.12 11.83
C ALA A 252 10.51 -4.12 11.15
N PRO A 253 10.43 -4.07 9.81
CA PRO A 253 9.41 -3.32 9.12
C PRO A 253 8.03 -3.93 9.37
N ILE A 254 7.00 -3.08 9.30
CA ILE A 254 5.62 -3.45 9.56
C ILE A 254 4.68 -3.01 8.43
N ILE A 255 3.76 -3.88 8.06
CA ILE A 255 2.60 -3.57 7.23
C ILE A 255 1.46 -3.18 8.17
N LEU A 256 0.92 -1.99 7.98
CA LEU A 256 -0.22 -1.45 8.71
C LEU A 256 -1.48 -1.55 7.84
N MET A 257 -2.42 -2.42 8.23
CA MET A 257 -3.67 -2.59 7.49
C MET A 257 -4.85 -1.90 8.18
N HIS A 258 -5.73 -1.30 7.37
CA HIS A 258 -6.98 -0.72 7.87
C HIS A 258 -8.08 -1.77 8.04
N MET A 259 -8.62 -1.86 9.25
CA MET A 259 -9.82 -2.63 9.60
C MET A 259 -10.65 -1.85 10.64
N ARG A 260 -11.95 -2.11 10.72
CA ARG A 260 -12.84 -1.68 11.81
C ARG A 260 -13.41 -2.91 12.52
N GLY A 261 -13.35 -2.93 13.85
CA GLY A 261 -13.78 -4.09 14.65
C GLY A 261 -12.79 -5.25 14.59
N THR A 262 -13.29 -6.46 14.58
CA THR A 262 -12.51 -7.72 14.53
C THR A 262 -12.92 -8.55 13.32
N PRO A 263 -12.13 -9.53 12.85
CA PRO A 263 -12.54 -10.42 11.75
C PRO A 263 -13.92 -11.04 11.92
N LYS A 264 -14.36 -11.26 13.17
CA LYS A 264 -15.67 -11.85 13.49
C LYS A 264 -16.84 -10.88 13.27
N ASN A 265 -16.69 -9.59 13.51
CA ASN A 265 -17.77 -8.59 13.46
C ASN A 265 -17.54 -7.44 12.46
N MET A 266 -16.41 -7.41 11.78
CA MET A 266 -16.00 -6.31 10.89
C MET A 266 -17.04 -5.97 9.81
N GLN A 267 -17.77 -6.96 9.28
CA GLN A 267 -18.78 -6.73 8.24
C GLN A 267 -20.02 -5.96 8.72
N GLN A 268 -20.16 -5.75 10.04
CA GLN A 268 -21.18 -4.88 10.64
C GLN A 268 -20.72 -3.41 10.74
N ASN A 269 -19.45 -3.12 10.45
CA ASN A 269 -18.81 -1.81 10.62
C ASN A 269 -18.43 -1.16 9.28
N CYS A 270 -19.31 -1.27 8.27
CA CYS A 270 -19.06 -0.78 6.91
C CYS A 270 -19.62 0.64 6.66
N GLU A 271 -19.82 1.46 7.69
CA GLU A 271 -20.34 2.81 7.54
C GLU A 271 -19.19 3.81 7.31
N TYR A 272 -19.11 4.39 6.11
CA TYR A 272 -18.15 5.40 5.71
C TYR A 272 -18.88 6.56 5.01
N LYS A 273 -18.45 7.78 5.25
CA LYS A 273 -18.84 8.95 4.45
C LYS A 273 -18.01 9.03 3.16
N ASP A 274 -16.73 8.80 3.29
CA ASP A 274 -15.74 8.69 2.19
C ASP A 274 -14.72 7.62 2.58
N VAL A 275 -14.93 6.40 2.08
CA VAL A 275 -14.09 5.25 2.45
C VAL A 275 -12.61 5.46 2.07
N VAL A 276 -12.34 6.10 0.94
CA VAL A 276 -10.96 6.34 0.47
C VAL A 276 -10.25 7.31 1.40
N GLN A 277 -10.89 8.45 1.70
CA GLN A 277 -10.33 9.45 2.59
C GLN A 277 -10.17 8.94 4.01
N GLU A 278 -11.19 8.26 4.57
CA GLU A 278 -11.15 7.77 5.94
C GLU A 278 -10.07 6.70 6.14
N VAL A 279 -9.91 5.77 5.18
CA VAL A 279 -8.85 4.77 5.20
C VAL A 279 -7.47 5.42 5.07
N ALA A 280 -7.33 6.39 4.17
CA ALA A 280 -6.07 7.09 3.94
C ALA A 280 -5.63 7.88 5.20
N VAL A 281 -6.55 8.64 5.80
CA VAL A 281 -6.28 9.41 7.05
C VAL A 281 -5.93 8.48 8.20
N TYR A 282 -6.67 7.38 8.38
CA TYR A 282 -6.39 6.39 9.42
C TYR A 282 -4.97 5.82 9.28
N LEU A 283 -4.60 5.34 8.10
CA LEU A 283 -3.28 4.74 7.88
C LEU A 283 -2.15 5.76 8.06
N ALA A 284 -2.34 7.01 7.61
CA ALA A 284 -1.38 8.09 7.84
C ALA A 284 -1.18 8.37 9.35
N GLN A 285 -2.27 8.37 10.13
CA GLN A 285 -2.20 8.54 11.59
C GLN A 285 -1.48 7.36 12.26
N ARG A 286 -1.74 6.12 11.84
CA ARG A 286 -1.05 4.93 12.38
C ARG A 286 0.44 4.95 12.03
N ALA A 287 0.81 5.33 10.83
CA ALA A 287 2.20 5.51 10.43
C ALA A 287 2.87 6.61 11.26
N GLN A 288 2.19 7.74 11.49
CA GLN A 288 2.71 8.84 12.28
C GLN A 288 3.03 8.44 13.73
N LEU A 289 2.21 7.60 14.37
CA LEU A 289 2.49 7.07 15.71
C LEU A 289 3.84 6.33 15.79
N LEU A 290 4.19 5.55 14.75
CA LEU A 290 5.49 4.90 14.67
C LEU A 290 6.62 5.88 14.38
N ARG A 291 6.38 6.87 13.52
CA ARG A 291 7.34 7.95 13.23
C ARG A 291 7.72 8.72 14.50
N GLU A 292 6.75 9.03 15.34
CA GLU A 292 6.95 9.71 16.63
C GLU A 292 7.74 8.87 17.62
N ARG A 293 7.72 7.54 17.49
CA ARG A 293 8.55 6.59 18.25
C ARG A 293 9.93 6.34 17.62
N GLY A 294 10.30 7.09 16.56
CA GLY A 294 11.62 7.01 15.90
C GLY A 294 11.74 5.92 14.84
N VAL A 295 10.65 5.24 14.47
CA VAL A 295 10.66 4.27 13.35
C VAL A 295 10.79 5.03 12.04
N SER A 296 11.75 4.68 11.18
CA SER A 296 11.97 5.34 9.89
C SER A 296 10.87 4.99 8.87
N ALA A 297 10.63 5.86 7.87
CA ALA A 297 9.56 5.68 6.90
C ALA A 297 9.71 4.41 6.05
N ASP A 298 10.94 4.01 5.76
CA ASP A 298 11.30 2.80 5.02
C ASP A 298 11.03 1.49 5.78
N LYS A 299 10.48 1.59 7.00
CA LYS A 299 10.02 0.45 7.81
C LYS A 299 8.51 0.33 7.89
N ILE A 300 7.78 1.18 7.19
CA ILE A 300 6.32 1.23 7.25
C ILE A 300 5.74 0.99 5.86
N ILE A 301 4.81 0.05 5.75
CA ILE A 301 4.08 -0.27 4.52
C ILE A 301 2.58 -0.11 4.84
N LEU A 302 1.79 0.44 3.91
CA LEU A 302 0.37 0.67 4.10
C LEU A 302 -0.47 -0.32 3.30
N ASP A 303 -1.54 -0.88 3.90
CA ASP A 303 -2.53 -1.74 3.24
C ASP A 303 -3.95 -1.19 3.47
N PRO A 304 -4.73 -0.89 2.42
CA PRO A 304 -6.10 -0.40 2.54
C PRO A 304 -7.07 -1.40 3.18
N GLY A 305 -6.70 -2.68 3.30
CA GLY A 305 -7.52 -3.71 3.93
C GLY A 305 -8.75 -4.09 3.10
N ILE A 306 -8.57 -4.46 1.84
CA ILE A 306 -9.65 -4.96 0.98
C ILE A 306 -10.34 -6.17 1.64
N GLY A 307 -11.68 -6.12 1.74
CA GLY A 307 -12.49 -7.18 2.36
C GLY A 307 -12.61 -7.11 3.88
N PHE A 308 -11.98 -6.13 4.55
CA PHE A 308 -12.06 -5.94 5.99
C PHE A 308 -12.90 -4.70 6.31
N ALA A 309 -14.04 -4.90 6.99
CA ALA A 309 -15.00 -3.83 7.34
C ALA A 309 -15.41 -2.96 6.14
N LYS A 310 -15.61 -3.56 5.00
CA LYS A 310 -15.97 -2.87 3.75
C LYS A 310 -16.89 -3.73 2.90
N ASN A 311 -17.93 -3.12 2.33
CA ASN A 311 -18.80 -3.76 1.34
C ASN A 311 -18.11 -3.84 -0.04
N VAL A 312 -18.78 -4.45 -1.02
CA VAL A 312 -18.22 -4.66 -2.37
C VAL A 312 -17.88 -3.32 -3.04
N GLU A 313 -18.78 -2.35 -3.02
CA GLU A 313 -18.61 -1.04 -3.64
C GLU A 313 -17.43 -0.28 -3.02
N GLN A 314 -17.33 -0.24 -1.70
CA GLN A 314 -16.24 0.40 -0.97
C GLN A 314 -14.87 -0.23 -1.29
N ASN A 315 -14.80 -1.55 -1.42
CA ASN A 315 -13.59 -2.25 -1.85
C ASN A 315 -13.20 -1.86 -3.28
N LEU A 316 -14.16 -1.77 -4.20
CA LEU A 316 -13.92 -1.35 -5.57
C LEU A 316 -13.45 0.10 -5.65
N LEU A 317 -14.03 1.01 -4.85
CA LEU A 317 -13.59 2.41 -4.74
C LEU A 317 -12.14 2.50 -4.24
N LEU A 318 -11.77 1.75 -3.20
CA LEU A 318 -10.40 1.72 -2.68
C LEU A 318 -9.40 1.19 -3.69
N MET A 319 -9.75 0.15 -4.46
CA MET A 319 -8.88 -0.37 -5.52
C MET A 319 -8.76 0.61 -6.69
N ARG A 320 -9.84 1.31 -7.07
CA ARG A 320 -9.83 2.34 -8.10
C ARG A 320 -8.95 3.53 -7.71
N ASP A 321 -9.14 4.01 -6.48
CA ASP A 321 -8.53 5.24 -5.98
C ASP A 321 -7.32 4.96 -5.06
N LEU A 322 -6.68 3.79 -5.20
CA LEU A 322 -5.52 3.35 -4.42
C LEU A 322 -4.36 4.36 -4.45
N LYS A 323 -4.30 5.17 -5.51
CA LYS A 323 -3.32 6.25 -5.68
C LYS A 323 -3.37 7.28 -4.53
N ALA A 324 -4.49 7.39 -3.82
CA ALA A 324 -4.59 8.24 -2.63
C ALA A 324 -3.61 7.83 -1.52
N LEU A 325 -3.31 6.51 -1.39
CA LEU A 325 -2.35 6.02 -0.39
C LEU A 325 -0.89 6.17 -0.85
N THR A 326 -0.62 6.02 -2.15
CA THR A 326 0.76 6.10 -2.67
C THR A 326 1.35 7.51 -2.58
N SER A 327 0.54 8.54 -2.32
CA SER A 327 0.99 9.93 -2.15
C SER A 327 1.63 10.22 -0.78
N PHE A 328 1.53 9.32 0.20
CA PHE A 328 2.06 9.54 1.55
C PHE A 328 3.56 9.25 1.70
N GLY A 329 4.22 8.75 0.65
CA GLY A 329 5.65 8.44 0.70
C GLY A 329 6.00 7.14 1.44
N TYR A 330 5.02 6.25 1.61
CA TYR A 330 5.21 4.88 2.10
C TYR A 330 4.93 3.88 0.99
N PRO A 331 5.61 2.71 0.98
CA PRO A 331 5.19 1.61 0.14
C PRO A 331 3.74 1.20 0.42
N VAL A 332 3.02 0.79 -0.62
CA VAL A 332 1.63 0.33 -0.52
C VAL A 332 1.52 -1.12 -0.96
N LEU A 333 0.87 -1.93 -0.12
CA LEU A 333 0.49 -3.31 -0.40
C LEU A 333 -0.99 -3.37 -0.78
N LEU A 334 -1.33 -4.07 -1.87
CA LEU A 334 -2.70 -4.44 -2.19
C LEU A 334 -2.92 -5.94 -2.01
N ALA A 335 -3.79 -6.32 -1.07
CA ALA A 335 -4.14 -7.71 -0.77
C ALA A 335 -5.61 -7.99 -1.17
N ALA A 336 -5.87 -8.31 -2.44
CA ALA A 336 -7.23 -8.58 -2.95
C ALA A 336 -7.44 -10.04 -3.40
N SER A 337 -6.40 -10.88 -3.33
CA SER A 337 -6.38 -12.22 -3.90
C SER A 337 -7.51 -13.12 -3.37
N ARG A 338 -8.30 -13.66 -4.29
CA ARG A 338 -9.43 -14.58 -4.06
C ARG A 338 -10.51 -14.07 -3.10
N LYS A 339 -10.54 -12.76 -2.77
CA LYS A 339 -11.48 -12.18 -1.82
C LYS A 339 -12.93 -12.16 -2.36
N SER A 340 -13.90 -12.10 -1.44
CA SER A 340 -15.34 -12.16 -1.76
C SER A 340 -15.81 -11.04 -2.69
N THR A 341 -15.16 -9.87 -2.65
CA THR A 341 -15.40 -8.77 -3.59
C THR A 341 -15.21 -9.21 -5.04
N LEU A 342 -14.12 -9.97 -5.34
CA LEU A 342 -13.89 -10.50 -6.68
C LEU A 342 -14.94 -11.56 -7.05
N GLY A 343 -15.32 -12.40 -6.10
CA GLY A 343 -16.41 -13.35 -6.29
C GLY A 343 -17.72 -12.68 -6.68
N ALA A 344 -18.08 -11.58 -6.00
CA ALA A 344 -19.28 -10.81 -6.30
C ALA A 344 -19.23 -10.18 -7.71
N VAL A 345 -18.09 -9.62 -8.11
CA VAL A 345 -17.88 -9.06 -9.46
C VAL A 345 -17.97 -10.13 -10.54
N LEU A 346 -17.50 -11.34 -10.26
CA LEU A 346 -17.48 -12.46 -11.20
C LEU A 346 -18.78 -13.32 -11.15
N GLY A 347 -19.87 -12.81 -10.60
CA GLY A 347 -21.17 -13.51 -10.58
C GLY A 347 -21.32 -14.56 -9.47
N GLY A 348 -20.59 -14.43 -8.38
CA GLY A 348 -20.72 -15.29 -7.20
C GLY A 348 -19.82 -16.53 -7.20
N VAL A 349 -18.79 -16.58 -8.04
CA VAL A 349 -17.89 -17.75 -8.16
C VAL A 349 -17.15 -18.05 -6.86
N PRO A 350 -16.83 -19.35 -6.57
CA PRO A 350 -16.05 -19.76 -5.41
C PRO A 350 -14.58 -19.24 -5.49
N ALA A 351 -13.85 -19.29 -4.37
CA ALA A 351 -12.53 -18.67 -4.25
C ALA A 351 -11.50 -19.20 -5.27
N GLU A 352 -11.59 -20.46 -5.62
CA GLU A 352 -10.71 -21.16 -6.56
C GLU A 352 -10.87 -20.66 -8.01
N GLN A 353 -12.02 -20.06 -8.33
CA GLN A 353 -12.35 -19.52 -9.64
C GLN A 353 -12.19 -17.98 -9.73
N ARG A 354 -11.36 -17.37 -8.88
CA ARG A 354 -11.13 -15.91 -8.82
C ARG A 354 -9.73 -15.50 -9.27
N LEU A 355 -9.04 -16.35 -10.02
CA LEU A 355 -7.68 -16.10 -10.48
C LEU A 355 -7.59 -14.86 -11.37
N GLU A 356 -8.45 -14.79 -12.40
CA GLU A 356 -8.48 -13.68 -13.36
C GLU A 356 -8.80 -12.35 -12.67
N GLY A 357 -9.73 -12.35 -11.71
CA GLY A 357 -10.03 -11.20 -10.88
C GLY A 357 -8.83 -10.79 -10.01
N THR A 358 -8.10 -11.75 -9.45
CA THR A 358 -6.87 -11.49 -8.69
C THR A 358 -5.80 -10.84 -9.57
N ILE A 359 -5.58 -11.39 -10.77
CA ILE A 359 -4.62 -10.83 -11.75
C ILE A 359 -5.01 -9.40 -12.11
N ALA A 360 -6.30 -9.17 -12.44
CA ALA A 360 -6.78 -7.83 -12.77
C ALA A 360 -6.51 -6.80 -11.66
N THR A 361 -6.70 -7.17 -10.38
CA THR A 361 -6.39 -6.27 -9.25
C THR A 361 -4.89 -6.07 -9.07
N SER A 362 -4.05 -7.08 -9.33
CA SER A 362 -2.60 -6.95 -9.30
C SER A 362 -2.08 -6.00 -10.38
N LEU A 363 -2.66 -6.05 -11.57
CA LEU A 363 -2.33 -5.12 -12.65
C LEU A 363 -2.83 -3.69 -12.36
N GLN A 364 -4.02 -3.54 -11.75
CA GLN A 364 -4.53 -2.25 -11.29
C GLN A 364 -3.62 -1.62 -10.23
N ALA A 365 -3.02 -2.43 -9.35
CA ALA A 365 -2.05 -1.95 -8.35
C ALA A 365 -0.82 -1.29 -9.00
N ILE A 366 -0.33 -1.80 -10.13
CA ILE A 366 0.78 -1.20 -10.90
C ILE A 366 0.38 0.19 -11.40
N TYR A 367 -0.78 0.34 -12.02
CA TYR A 367 -1.26 1.65 -12.51
C TYR A 367 -1.51 2.65 -11.38
N ALA A 368 -1.86 2.17 -10.19
CA ALA A 368 -2.00 3.00 -9.01
C ALA A 368 -0.65 3.37 -8.35
N GLY A 369 0.46 2.77 -8.79
CA GLY A 369 1.78 3.02 -8.23
C GLY A 369 2.03 2.33 -6.88
N ALA A 370 1.33 1.23 -6.58
CA ALA A 370 1.62 0.39 -5.42
C ALA A 370 2.91 -0.41 -5.62
N GLN A 371 3.57 -0.79 -4.52
CA GLN A 371 4.85 -1.48 -4.51
C GLN A 371 4.73 -2.99 -4.34
N MET A 372 3.63 -3.45 -3.72
CA MET A 372 3.45 -4.86 -3.37
C MET A 372 2.04 -5.34 -3.66
N VAL A 373 1.92 -6.62 -3.99
CA VAL A 373 0.65 -7.36 -4.02
C VAL A 373 0.79 -8.64 -3.20
N ARG A 374 -0.26 -9.01 -2.45
CA ARG A 374 -0.29 -10.25 -1.65
C ARG A 374 -1.26 -11.24 -2.26
N VAL A 375 -0.75 -12.40 -2.72
CA VAL A 375 -1.49 -13.33 -3.55
C VAL A 375 -1.30 -14.80 -3.14
N HIS A 376 -2.30 -15.65 -3.49
CA HIS A 376 -2.20 -17.10 -3.36
C HIS A 376 -1.49 -17.71 -4.58
N ASP A 377 -1.77 -17.21 -5.78
CA ASP A 377 -1.35 -17.74 -7.08
C ASP A 377 -0.14 -16.91 -7.57
N VAL A 378 1.04 -17.21 -7.00
CA VAL A 378 2.26 -16.40 -7.22
C VAL A 378 2.71 -16.44 -8.67
N GLU A 379 2.81 -17.62 -9.28
CA GLU A 379 3.37 -17.80 -10.62
C GLU A 379 2.57 -17.01 -11.66
N GLU A 380 1.25 -17.13 -11.64
CA GLU A 380 0.35 -16.49 -12.59
C GLU A 380 0.38 -14.97 -12.44
N ASN A 381 0.41 -14.48 -11.19
CA ASN A 381 0.50 -13.04 -10.93
C ASN A 381 1.87 -12.48 -11.34
N VAL A 382 2.97 -13.14 -11.04
CA VAL A 382 4.33 -12.71 -11.45
C VAL A 382 4.41 -12.63 -12.97
N ARG A 383 3.89 -13.62 -13.71
CA ARG A 383 3.89 -13.63 -15.18
C ARG A 383 3.10 -12.45 -15.74
N ALA A 384 1.90 -12.22 -15.21
CA ALA A 384 1.04 -11.12 -15.66
C ALA A 384 1.66 -9.74 -15.33
N ILE A 385 2.20 -9.56 -14.13
CA ILE A 385 2.87 -8.35 -13.67
C ILE A 385 4.07 -8.03 -14.56
N ARG A 386 4.98 -8.99 -14.76
CA ARG A 386 6.17 -8.81 -15.63
C ARG A 386 5.78 -8.44 -17.06
N THR A 387 4.71 -9.05 -17.59
CA THR A 387 4.20 -8.72 -18.92
C THR A 387 3.75 -7.25 -18.99
N LEU A 388 2.94 -6.80 -18.02
CA LEU A 388 2.49 -5.40 -18.00
C LEU A 388 3.65 -4.41 -17.82
N GLU A 389 4.57 -4.67 -16.88
CA GLU A 389 5.73 -3.82 -16.64
C GLU A 389 6.61 -3.68 -17.90
N THR A 390 6.75 -4.76 -18.67
CA THR A 390 7.47 -4.76 -19.95
C THR A 390 6.74 -3.92 -21.01
N ILE A 391 5.41 -4.05 -21.10
CA ILE A 391 4.59 -3.21 -21.99
C ILE A 391 4.73 -1.73 -21.63
N LEU A 392 4.68 -1.38 -20.35
CA LEU A 392 4.78 0.01 -19.90
C LEU A 392 6.16 0.62 -20.15
N ARG A 393 7.24 -0.18 -20.07
CA ARG A 393 8.59 0.26 -20.43
C ARG A 393 8.79 0.41 -21.93
N GLY A 394 8.02 -0.30 -22.75
CA GLY A 394 8.16 -0.29 -24.20
C GLY A 394 9.42 -1.00 -24.72
N SER A 395 10.08 -1.81 -23.88
CA SER A 395 11.27 -2.60 -24.24
C SER A 395 11.22 -3.97 -23.55
N ALA A 396 11.75 -4.99 -24.22
CA ALA A 396 11.81 -6.36 -23.69
C ALA A 396 12.98 -6.58 -22.69
N GLU A 397 13.83 -5.58 -22.51
CA GLU A 397 15.00 -5.57 -21.61
C GLU A 397 14.70 -4.81 -20.31
#